data_f5558440e652dbe0882f3dc2cdb4aef9
#
_entry.id   f5558440e652dbe0882f3dc2cdb4aef9
#
_cell.length_a   1.000
_cell.length_b   1.000
_cell.length_c   1.000
_cell.angle_alpha   90.00
_cell.angle_beta   90.00
_cell.angle_gamma   90.00
#
_symmetry.space_group_name_H-M   'P 1'
#
loop_
_entity.id
_entity.type
_entity.pdbx_description
1 polymer ?
#
loop_
_entity_poly.entity_id
_entity_poly.type
_entity_poly.pdbx_seq_one_letter_code
_entity_poly.pdbx_strand_id
1 'polypeptide(L)'
;AVRIETDANVSEELLRSRVTQPIGEPLDRHQLERDIAEIYGFEAFSRVDYQVQPTAAGNELVVRATANPRGVSYLKLGMSWDQDSNGNSEFGLRASWRQRGLNRLGGEWYTYGQLGGNSNFGTEFYQPLDPLQRFFLSTRYRFEDRQLNISDDGKLRARAVVDEHVFDLAPGINLGTVAQLRTGVFAGFSETDIEIGAPERSSSNSDDGGYFADFGYDSLDRPYFPGHGLRVRSRYSW
;
A
#
# COMPACT_ATOMS: atom_id res chain seq x y z
N ALA A 1 -33.70 -10.90 0.93
CA ALA A 1 -32.99 -9.67 1.35
C ALA A 1 -31.58 -10.02 1.81
N VAL A 2 -30.69 -9.02 1.86
CA VAL A 2 -29.34 -9.14 2.45
C VAL A 2 -29.19 -8.06 3.52
N ARG A 3 -28.85 -8.46 4.73
CA ARG A 3 -28.60 -7.59 5.88
C ARG A 3 -27.16 -7.76 6.37
N ILE A 4 -26.51 -6.66 6.68
CA ILE A 4 -25.16 -6.63 7.27
C ILE A 4 -25.26 -6.27 8.75
N GLU A 5 -24.54 -6.98 9.59
CA GLU A 5 -24.38 -6.67 11.01
C GLU A 5 -22.87 -6.55 11.30
N THR A 6 -22.42 -5.43 11.84
CA THR A 6 -21.01 -5.23 12.21
C THR A 6 -20.89 -4.33 13.44
N ASP A 7 -19.92 -4.61 14.29
CA ASP A 7 -19.47 -3.80 15.42
C ASP A 7 -18.14 -3.06 15.13
N ALA A 8 -17.58 -3.24 13.91
CA ALA A 8 -16.38 -2.54 13.50
C ALA A 8 -16.67 -1.11 13.00
N ASN A 9 -15.65 -0.24 13.04
CA ASN A 9 -15.72 1.12 12.50
C ASN A 9 -15.65 1.15 10.96
N VAL A 10 -16.50 0.37 10.31
CA VAL A 10 -16.61 0.26 8.85
C VAL A 10 -18.07 0.48 8.46
N SER A 11 -18.35 1.19 7.37
CA SER A 11 -19.74 1.41 6.97
C SER A 11 -20.39 0.11 6.49
N GLU A 12 -21.65 -0.09 6.86
CA GLU A 12 -22.45 -1.22 6.37
C GLU A 12 -22.57 -1.21 4.85
N GLU A 13 -22.64 -0.02 4.24
CA GLU A 13 -22.68 0.13 2.78
C GLU A 13 -21.44 -0.41 2.10
N LEU A 14 -20.25 -0.19 2.70
CA LEU A 14 -18.98 -0.74 2.20
C LEU A 14 -19.04 -2.28 2.24
N LEU A 15 -19.45 -2.87 3.35
CA LEU A 15 -19.59 -4.32 3.47
C LEU A 15 -20.66 -4.87 2.55
N ARG A 16 -21.82 -4.18 2.46
CA ARG A 16 -22.91 -4.57 1.59
C ARG A 16 -22.49 -4.59 0.11
N SER A 17 -21.64 -3.65 -0.31
CA SER A 17 -21.13 -3.57 -1.68
C SER A 17 -20.26 -4.77 -2.08
N ARG A 18 -19.71 -5.49 -1.10
CA ARG A 18 -18.89 -6.70 -1.33
C ARG A 18 -19.73 -7.97 -1.41
N VAL A 19 -20.99 -7.93 -0.99
CA VAL A 19 -21.90 -9.07 -1.12
C VAL A 19 -22.63 -8.98 -2.47
N THR A 20 -22.19 -9.79 -3.42
CA THR A 20 -22.66 -9.76 -4.81
C THR A 20 -23.86 -10.70 -5.06
N GLN A 21 -24.30 -11.47 -4.04
CA GLN A 21 -25.46 -12.37 -4.14
C GLN A 21 -26.70 -11.63 -4.64
N PRO A 22 -27.29 -12.04 -5.78
CA PRO A 22 -28.51 -11.43 -6.31
C PRO A 22 -29.71 -11.64 -5.39
N ILE A 23 -30.56 -10.63 -5.29
CA ILE A 23 -31.80 -10.71 -4.51
C ILE A 23 -32.85 -11.46 -5.33
N GLY A 24 -33.51 -12.44 -4.71
CA GLY A 24 -34.56 -13.24 -5.35
C GLY A 24 -34.07 -14.50 -6.05
N GLU A 25 -32.78 -14.72 -6.10
CA GLU A 25 -32.16 -15.93 -6.66
C GLU A 25 -31.77 -16.94 -5.58
N PRO A 26 -31.63 -18.22 -5.94
CA PRO A 26 -31.04 -19.23 -5.04
C PRO A 26 -29.67 -18.82 -4.56
N LEU A 27 -29.32 -19.18 -3.30
CA LEU A 27 -28.03 -18.88 -2.71
C LEU A 27 -26.90 -19.60 -3.46
N ASP A 28 -25.98 -18.84 -4.07
CA ASP A 28 -24.75 -19.36 -4.61
C ASP A 28 -23.66 -19.35 -3.49
N ARG A 29 -23.38 -20.53 -2.94
CA ARG A 29 -22.42 -20.68 -1.86
C ARG A 29 -20.99 -20.31 -2.27
N HIS A 30 -20.57 -20.65 -3.47
CA HIS A 30 -19.24 -20.36 -3.96
C HIS A 30 -19.02 -18.84 -4.16
N GLN A 31 -20.07 -18.18 -4.66
CA GLN A 31 -20.03 -16.72 -4.77
C GLN A 31 -19.97 -16.07 -3.39
N LEU A 32 -20.82 -16.50 -2.48
CA LEU A 32 -20.85 -15.95 -1.12
C LEU A 32 -19.54 -16.18 -0.35
N GLU A 33 -18.89 -17.34 -0.53
CA GLU A 33 -17.57 -17.62 0.09
C GLU A 33 -16.50 -16.66 -0.45
N ARG A 34 -16.53 -16.31 -1.74
CA ARG A 34 -15.66 -15.28 -2.32
C ARG A 34 -15.94 -13.90 -1.74
N ASP A 35 -17.20 -13.53 -1.65
CA ASP A 35 -17.65 -12.25 -1.09
C ASP A 35 -17.20 -12.12 0.37
N ILE A 36 -17.34 -13.18 1.16
CA ILE A 36 -16.85 -13.24 2.56
C ILE A 36 -15.34 -13.10 2.63
N ALA A 37 -14.61 -13.76 1.73
CA ALA A 37 -13.15 -13.65 1.68
C ALA A 37 -12.70 -12.21 1.34
N GLU A 38 -13.43 -11.50 0.46
CA GLU A 38 -13.17 -10.08 0.20
C GLU A 38 -13.42 -9.21 1.44
N ILE A 39 -14.52 -9.43 2.17
CA ILE A 39 -14.80 -8.74 3.44
C ILE A 39 -13.68 -9.02 4.44
N TYR A 40 -13.25 -10.27 4.55
CA TYR A 40 -12.16 -10.65 5.44
C TYR A 40 -10.83 -9.98 5.05
N GLY A 41 -10.65 -9.71 3.75
CA GLY A 41 -9.48 -9.00 3.20
C GLY A 41 -9.30 -7.56 3.72
N PHE A 42 -10.33 -6.94 4.31
CA PHE A 42 -10.17 -5.67 5.02
C PHE A 42 -9.31 -5.79 6.29
N GLU A 43 -9.06 -7.04 6.76
CA GLU A 43 -8.30 -7.32 8.00
C GLU A 43 -8.86 -6.63 9.25
N ALA A 44 -10.06 -6.02 9.12
CA ALA A 44 -10.78 -5.34 10.21
C ALA A 44 -11.57 -6.31 11.10
N PHE A 45 -11.71 -7.57 10.68
CA PHE A 45 -12.58 -8.53 11.30
C PHE A 45 -11.82 -9.74 11.84
N SER A 46 -12.22 -10.20 13.02
CA SER A 46 -11.77 -11.47 13.59
C SER A 46 -12.59 -12.63 13.05
N ARG A 47 -13.82 -12.37 12.65
CA ARG A 47 -14.76 -13.36 12.13
C ARG A 47 -15.75 -12.71 11.17
N VAL A 48 -16.01 -13.40 10.07
CA VAL A 48 -17.12 -13.08 9.14
C VAL A 48 -17.89 -14.38 8.92
N ASP A 49 -19.15 -14.39 9.27
CA ASP A 49 -20.04 -15.52 9.06
C ASP A 49 -21.37 -15.08 8.44
N TYR A 50 -22.18 -16.06 8.01
CA TYR A 50 -23.48 -15.78 7.47
C TYR A 50 -24.52 -16.78 7.96
N GLN A 51 -25.76 -16.33 7.98
CA GLN A 51 -26.94 -17.15 8.27
C GLN A 51 -28.06 -16.79 7.30
N VAL A 52 -28.82 -17.80 6.91
CA VAL A 52 -30.08 -17.59 6.17
C VAL A 52 -31.22 -17.71 7.17
N GLN A 53 -31.98 -16.63 7.33
CA GLN A 53 -33.09 -16.56 8.27
C GLN A 53 -34.42 -16.47 7.50
N PRO A 54 -35.43 -17.28 7.82
CA PRO A 54 -36.75 -17.13 7.25
C PRO A 54 -37.43 -15.89 7.85
N THR A 55 -38.01 -15.07 6.98
CA THR A 55 -38.82 -13.89 7.35
C THR A 55 -40.19 -13.95 6.70
N ALA A 56 -41.12 -13.10 7.08
CA ALA A 56 -42.43 -13.02 6.49
C ALA A 56 -42.40 -12.69 4.99
N ALA A 57 -41.35 -12.05 4.49
CA ALA A 57 -41.12 -11.68 3.10
C ALA A 57 -40.24 -12.65 2.32
N GLY A 58 -39.94 -13.83 2.87
CA GLY A 58 -38.99 -14.83 2.32
C GLY A 58 -37.70 -14.96 3.11
N ASN A 59 -36.66 -15.53 2.50
CA ASN A 59 -35.41 -15.72 3.16
C ASN A 59 -34.55 -14.45 3.15
N GLU A 60 -33.90 -14.17 4.28
CA GLU A 60 -32.93 -13.10 4.44
C GLU A 60 -31.54 -13.68 4.68
N LEU A 61 -30.55 -13.24 3.91
CA LEU A 61 -29.14 -13.53 4.15
C LEU A 61 -28.59 -12.48 5.13
N VAL A 62 -28.19 -12.91 6.31
CA VAL A 62 -27.56 -12.06 7.33
C VAL A 62 -26.07 -12.36 7.33
N VAL A 63 -25.26 -11.38 6.95
CA VAL A 63 -23.79 -11.45 7.04
C VAL A 63 -23.34 -10.70 8.28
N ARG A 64 -22.67 -11.39 9.19
CA ARG A 64 -22.19 -10.82 10.44
C ARG A 64 -20.67 -10.73 10.41
N ALA A 65 -20.15 -9.50 10.53
CA ALA A 65 -18.73 -9.21 10.53
C ALA A 65 -18.32 -8.66 11.92
N THR A 66 -17.64 -9.49 12.72
CA THR A 66 -17.21 -9.15 14.07
C THR A 66 -15.84 -8.47 14.04
N ALA A 67 -15.72 -7.32 14.67
CA ALA A 67 -14.48 -6.55 14.74
C ALA A 67 -13.30 -7.36 15.29
N ASN A 68 -12.12 -7.08 14.79
CA ASN A 68 -10.90 -7.64 15.35
C ASN A 68 -10.52 -6.90 16.64
N PRO A 69 -10.58 -7.53 17.82
CA PRO A 69 -10.29 -6.88 19.09
C PRO A 69 -8.83 -6.45 19.24
N ARG A 70 -7.92 -7.01 18.43
CA ARG A 70 -6.52 -6.61 18.35
C ARG A 70 -6.30 -5.36 17.49
N GLY A 71 -7.37 -4.83 16.89
CA GLY A 71 -7.33 -3.70 15.98
C GLY A 71 -6.80 -4.07 14.58
N VAL A 72 -6.61 -3.06 13.80
CA VAL A 72 -6.22 -3.13 12.38
C VAL A 72 -4.82 -2.52 12.15
N SER A 73 -3.97 -2.61 13.18
CA SER A 73 -2.61 -2.06 13.19
C SER A 73 -1.60 -3.19 13.09
N TYR A 74 -0.70 -3.07 12.11
CA TYR A 74 0.34 -4.08 11.84
C TYR A 74 1.71 -3.45 11.88
N LEU A 75 2.58 -3.97 12.75
CA LEU A 75 4.00 -3.65 12.77
C LEU A 75 4.78 -4.83 12.18
N LYS A 76 5.60 -4.57 11.16
CA LYS A 76 6.54 -5.55 10.61
C LYS A 76 7.96 -5.06 10.84
N LEU A 77 8.80 -5.95 11.31
CA LEU A 77 10.23 -5.72 11.49
C LEU A 77 10.99 -6.68 10.59
N GLY A 78 12.11 -6.24 10.05
CA GLY A 78 12.97 -7.05 9.20
C GLY A 78 14.42 -6.62 9.30
N MET A 79 15.31 -7.52 8.94
CA MET A 79 16.74 -7.28 8.82
C MET A 79 17.18 -7.74 7.43
N SER A 80 18.11 -7.02 6.84
CA SER A 80 18.82 -7.44 5.64
C SER A 80 20.32 -7.41 5.91
N TRP A 81 21.03 -8.34 5.28
CA TRP A 81 22.46 -8.36 5.21
C TRP A 81 22.85 -8.66 3.77
N ASP A 82 23.49 -7.71 3.16
CA ASP A 82 23.98 -7.80 1.79
C ASP A 82 25.49 -7.78 1.81
N GLN A 83 26.13 -8.65 1.03
CA GLN A 83 27.57 -8.70 0.87
C GLN A 83 27.90 -8.75 -0.63
N ASP A 84 28.73 -7.83 -1.10
CA ASP A 84 29.19 -7.83 -2.47
C ASP A 84 30.43 -8.76 -2.65
N SER A 85 30.79 -9.02 -3.91
CA SER A 85 31.97 -9.83 -4.26
C SER A 85 33.32 -9.19 -3.89
N ASN A 86 33.31 -7.91 -3.52
CA ASN A 86 34.50 -7.16 -3.11
C ASN A 86 34.69 -7.17 -1.59
N GLY A 87 33.79 -7.86 -0.86
CA GLY A 87 33.85 -7.98 0.61
C GLY A 87 33.20 -6.83 1.36
N ASN A 88 32.51 -5.91 0.70
CA ASN A 88 31.71 -4.90 1.39
C ASN A 88 30.46 -5.56 1.95
N SER A 89 30.17 -5.32 3.22
CA SER A 89 28.98 -5.85 3.88
C SER A 89 28.10 -4.70 4.31
N GLU A 90 26.83 -4.76 3.96
CA GLU A 90 25.82 -3.80 4.38
C GLU A 90 24.80 -4.50 5.27
N PHE A 91 24.52 -3.89 6.40
CA PHE A 91 23.45 -4.33 7.31
C PHE A 91 22.30 -3.32 7.26
N GLY A 92 21.08 -3.81 7.18
CA GLY A 92 19.89 -2.96 7.17
C GLY A 92 18.85 -3.43 8.18
N LEU A 93 18.27 -2.49 8.91
CA LEU A 93 17.09 -2.68 9.73
C LEU A 93 15.90 -2.05 9.03
N ARG A 94 14.81 -2.81 8.90
CA ARG A 94 13.56 -2.35 8.30
C ARG A 94 12.43 -2.41 9.30
N ALA A 95 11.61 -1.38 9.31
CA ALA A 95 10.36 -1.36 10.04
C ALA A 95 9.25 -0.84 9.15
N SER A 96 8.05 -1.39 9.27
CA SER A 96 6.88 -0.79 8.65
C SER A 96 5.67 -0.95 9.56
N TRP A 97 4.87 0.10 9.60
CA TRP A 97 3.63 0.15 10.33
C TRP A 97 2.48 0.49 9.38
N ARG A 98 1.39 -0.25 9.50
CA ARG A 98 0.17 -0.02 8.73
C ARG A 98 -1.01 0.02 9.68
N GLN A 99 -1.79 1.08 9.58
CA GLN A 99 -3.07 1.24 10.24
C GLN A 99 -4.17 1.28 9.19
N ARG A 100 -5.13 0.37 9.27
CA ARG A 100 -6.32 0.36 8.41
C ARG A 100 -7.55 0.82 9.17
N GLY A 101 -8.64 1.08 8.46
CA GLY A 101 -9.92 1.41 9.08
C GLY A 101 -9.89 2.70 9.92
N LEU A 102 -9.09 3.70 9.52
CA LEU A 102 -9.02 5.00 10.21
C LEU A 102 -10.37 5.70 10.26
N ASN A 103 -11.24 5.39 9.32
CA ASN A 103 -12.59 5.93 9.24
C ASN A 103 -13.55 4.92 8.60
N ARG A 104 -14.84 5.27 8.54
CA ARG A 104 -15.92 4.39 8.04
C ARG A 104 -15.78 3.98 6.57
N LEU A 105 -15.00 4.71 5.77
CA LEU A 105 -14.73 4.37 4.37
C LEU A 105 -13.47 3.49 4.21
N GLY A 106 -12.79 3.14 5.30
CA GLY A 106 -11.61 2.27 5.28
C GLY A 106 -10.33 3.00 4.94
N GLY A 107 -10.16 4.26 5.39
CA GLY A 107 -8.90 4.99 5.23
C GLY A 107 -7.72 4.22 5.84
N GLU A 108 -6.54 4.33 5.21
CA GLU A 108 -5.32 3.64 5.64
C GLU A 108 -4.16 4.61 5.80
N TRP A 109 -3.30 4.31 6.77
CA TRP A 109 -2.00 4.95 6.94
C TRP A 109 -0.91 3.90 6.93
N TYR A 110 0.07 4.09 6.07
CA TYR A 110 1.22 3.22 5.94
C TYR A 110 2.51 4.01 6.10
N THR A 111 3.39 3.56 6.99
CA THR A 111 4.71 4.17 7.21
C THR A 111 5.75 3.06 7.18
N TYR A 112 6.88 3.33 6.57
CA TYR A 112 8.01 2.41 6.53
C TYR A 112 9.33 3.17 6.65
N GLY A 113 10.36 2.47 7.08
CA GLY A 113 11.71 2.99 7.11
C GLY A 113 12.74 1.89 7.10
N GLN A 114 13.91 2.23 6.60
CA GLN A 114 15.10 1.41 6.61
C GLN A 114 16.27 2.24 7.09
N LEU A 115 17.09 1.67 7.96
CA LEU A 115 18.35 2.22 8.44
C LEU A 115 19.50 1.30 8.01
N GLY A 116 20.63 1.88 7.64
CA GLY A 116 21.84 1.19 7.17
C GLY A 116 21.92 1.10 5.65
N GLY A 117 23.11 1.14 5.10
CA GLY A 117 23.38 1.18 3.66
C GLY A 117 22.72 2.38 2.98
N ASN A 118 21.58 2.14 2.30
CA ASN A 118 20.72 3.18 1.81
C ASN A 118 19.57 3.37 2.80
N SER A 119 19.58 4.46 3.55
CA SER A 119 18.53 4.78 4.50
C SER A 119 17.31 5.36 3.75
N ASN A 120 16.12 4.97 4.16
CA ASN A 120 14.91 5.54 3.60
C ASN A 120 13.79 5.62 4.63
N PHE A 121 12.86 6.52 4.38
CA PHE A 121 11.63 6.67 5.14
C PHE A 121 10.50 7.03 4.19
N GLY A 122 9.33 6.46 4.40
CA GLY A 122 8.15 6.83 3.63
C GLY A 122 6.89 6.71 4.44
N THR A 123 5.94 7.57 4.11
CA THR A 123 4.59 7.51 4.67
C THR A 123 3.56 7.80 3.59
N GLU A 124 2.47 7.07 3.63
CA GLU A 124 1.34 7.21 2.69
C GLU A 124 0.04 7.21 3.48
N PHE A 125 -0.81 8.19 3.20
CA PHE A 125 -2.18 8.22 3.63
C PHE A 125 -3.08 7.96 2.42
N TYR A 126 -3.91 6.94 2.50
CA TYR A 126 -4.87 6.53 1.49
C TYR A 126 -6.29 6.72 2.01
N GLN A 127 -7.08 7.53 1.31
CA GLN A 127 -8.45 7.87 1.70
C GLN A 127 -9.42 7.49 0.60
N PRO A 128 -10.19 6.40 0.74
CA PRO A 128 -11.36 6.16 -0.11
C PRO A 128 -12.36 7.30 0.02
N LEU A 129 -12.98 7.68 -1.09
CA LEU A 129 -13.95 8.78 -1.16
C LEU A 129 -15.40 8.31 -1.26
N ASP A 130 -15.61 7.03 -1.57
CA ASP A 130 -16.93 6.41 -1.67
C ASP A 130 -16.96 5.03 -0.98
N PRO A 131 -18.14 4.54 -0.55
CA PRO A 131 -18.29 3.22 0.09
C PRO A 131 -17.88 2.04 -0.78
N LEU A 132 -17.95 2.18 -2.11
CA LEU A 132 -17.50 1.17 -3.06
C LEU A 132 -15.97 1.19 -3.24
N GLN A 133 -15.29 2.17 -2.63
CA GLN A 133 -13.84 2.40 -2.75
C GLN A 133 -13.35 2.52 -4.20
N ARG A 134 -14.22 3.01 -5.10
CA ARG A 134 -13.85 3.22 -6.51
C ARG A 134 -12.92 4.40 -6.69
N PHE A 135 -13.17 5.48 -5.94
CA PHE A 135 -12.37 6.69 -5.95
C PHE A 135 -11.62 6.86 -4.65
N PHE A 136 -10.42 7.39 -4.73
CA PHE A 136 -9.61 7.67 -3.55
C PHE A 136 -8.73 8.92 -3.75
N LEU A 137 -8.23 9.44 -2.65
CA LEU A 137 -7.14 10.40 -2.59
C LEU A 137 -5.97 9.75 -1.87
N SER A 138 -4.75 9.91 -2.39
CA SER A 138 -3.55 9.51 -1.68
C SER A 138 -2.57 10.66 -1.56
N THR A 139 -1.93 10.76 -0.40
CA THR A 139 -0.78 11.63 -0.17
C THR A 139 0.39 10.75 0.25
N ARG A 140 1.56 11.01 -0.30
CA ARG A 140 2.75 10.23 0.02
C ARG A 140 3.95 11.15 0.18
N TYR A 141 4.74 10.89 1.19
CA TYR A 141 6.06 11.47 1.38
C TYR A 141 7.10 10.35 1.37
N ARG A 142 8.25 10.62 0.73
CA ARG A 142 9.40 9.72 0.69
C ARG A 142 10.66 10.52 0.94
N PHE A 143 11.53 9.96 1.74
CA PHE A 143 12.90 10.35 1.93
C PHE A 143 13.80 9.18 1.57
N GLU A 144 14.87 9.43 0.85
CA GLU A 144 15.86 8.44 0.47
C GLU A 144 17.27 9.06 0.52
N ASP A 145 18.13 8.46 1.32
CA ASP A 145 19.56 8.75 1.40
C ASP A 145 20.28 7.65 0.61
N ARG A 146 20.99 8.04 -0.43
CA ARG A 146 21.74 7.13 -1.31
C ARG A 146 23.19 7.53 -1.41
N GLN A 147 24.09 6.57 -1.18
CA GLN A 147 25.52 6.75 -1.42
C GLN A 147 25.88 6.32 -2.85
N LEU A 148 26.44 7.23 -3.62
CA LEU A 148 26.93 7.01 -4.97
C LEU A 148 28.48 6.92 -4.93
N ASN A 149 29.02 5.72 -5.14
CA ASN A 149 30.46 5.50 -5.23
C ASN A 149 30.89 5.50 -6.69
N ILE A 150 31.74 6.43 -7.07
CA ILE A 150 32.37 6.50 -8.40
C ILE A 150 33.76 5.90 -8.30
N SER A 151 33.96 4.75 -8.92
CA SER A 151 35.23 4.04 -8.93
C SER A 151 35.86 4.07 -10.33
N ASP A 152 37.18 4.21 -10.40
CA ASP A 152 37.98 4.14 -11.61
C ASP A 152 39.16 3.19 -11.36
N ASP A 153 39.32 2.20 -12.25
CA ASP A 153 40.34 1.13 -12.14
C ASP A 153 40.34 0.45 -10.75
N GLY A 154 39.13 0.15 -10.24
CA GLY A 154 38.94 -0.51 -8.94
C GLY A 154 39.26 0.35 -7.71
N LYS A 155 39.58 1.64 -7.89
CA LYS A 155 39.82 2.58 -6.80
C LYS A 155 38.68 3.59 -6.68
N LEU A 156 38.20 3.78 -5.45
CA LEU A 156 37.19 4.82 -5.16
C LEU A 156 37.77 6.20 -5.50
N ARG A 157 37.16 6.90 -6.46
CA ARG A 157 37.58 8.25 -6.91
C ARG A 157 36.74 9.33 -6.30
N ALA A 158 35.43 9.08 -6.14
CA ALA A 158 34.53 10.01 -5.51
C ALA A 158 33.39 9.26 -4.79
N ARG A 159 32.90 9.86 -3.74
CA ARG A 159 31.67 9.43 -3.05
C ARG A 159 30.76 10.64 -2.92
N ALA A 160 29.54 10.51 -3.37
CA ALA A 160 28.50 11.50 -3.16
C ALA A 160 27.37 10.85 -2.35
N VAL A 161 26.78 11.63 -1.45
CA VAL A 161 25.56 11.30 -0.74
C VAL A 161 24.46 12.16 -1.35
N VAL A 162 23.37 11.53 -1.72
CA VAL A 162 22.19 12.19 -2.29
C VAL A 162 21.02 11.97 -1.37
N ASP A 163 20.56 13.05 -0.75
CA ASP A 163 19.34 13.10 0.03
C ASP A 163 18.21 13.57 -0.87
N GLU A 164 17.19 12.75 -1.03
CA GLU A 164 16.03 13.04 -1.86
C GLU A 164 14.75 13.02 -1.03
N HIS A 165 13.98 14.10 -1.12
CA HIS A 165 12.67 14.25 -0.50
C HIS A 165 11.63 14.40 -1.60
N VAL A 166 10.59 13.57 -1.61
CA VAL A 166 9.51 13.66 -2.59
C VAL A 166 8.15 13.60 -1.90
N PHE A 167 7.32 14.55 -2.22
CA PHE A 167 5.93 14.61 -1.81
C PHE A 167 5.00 14.39 -3.02
N ASP A 168 4.07 13.47 -2.92
CA ASP A 168 3.06 13.17 -3.94
C ASP A 168 1.65 13.45 -3.40
N LEU A 169 0.79 14.02 -4.25
CA LEU A 169 -0.65 14.15 -4.02
C LEU A 169 -1.40 13.68 -5.27
N ALA A 170 -2.26 12.68 -5.12
CA ALA A 170 -2.94 12.09 -6.25
C ALA A 170 -4.36 11.59 -5.93
N PRO A 171 -5.38 12.05 -6.63
CA PRO A 171 -6.61 11.31 -6.81
C PRO A 171 -6.38 10.05 -7.66
N GLY A 172 -7.23 9.05 -7.47
CA GLY A 172 -7.15 7.81 -8.22
C GLY A 172 -8.46 7.04 -8.27
N ILE A 173 -8.43 5.98 -9.06
CA ILE A 173 -9.53 5.04 -9.24
C ILE A 173 -9.05 3.62 -9.03
N ASN A 174 -9.88 2.81 -8.37
CA ASN A 174 -9.72 1.37 -8.29
C ASN A 174 -10.60 0.72 -9.37
N LEU A 175 -10.02 -0.13 -10.18
CA LEU A 175 -10.67 -0.89 -11.24
C LEU A 175 -10.86 -2.34 -10.75
N GLY A 176 -11.95 -2.55 -10.02
CA GLY A 176 -12.16 -3.78 -9.26
C GLY A 176 -11.16 -3.94 -8.13
N THR A 177 -10.75 -5.19 -7.87
CA THR A 177 -9.81 -5.54 -6.79
C THR A 177 -8.37 -5.71 -7.28
N VAL A 178 -8.16 -5.68 -8.60
CA VAL A 178 -6.87 -6.06 -9.22
C VAL A 178 -6.09 -4.91 -9.84
N ALA A 179 -6.75 -3.78 -10.16
CA ALA A 179 -6.06 -2.67 -10.82
C ALA A 179 -6.37 -1.32 -10.17
N GLN A 180 -5.41 -0.43 -10.25
CA GLN A 180 -5.48 0.92 -9.72
C GLN A 180 -4.78 1.89 -10.67
N LEU A 181 -5.40 3.03 -10.91
CA LEU A 181 -4.81 4.15 -11.64
C LEU A 181 -4.88 5.39 -10.76
N ARG A 182 -3.79 6.13 -10.64
CA ARG A 182 -3.76 7.44 -10.00
C ARG A 182 -2.92 8.40 -10.82
N THR A 183 -3.32 9.66 -10.82
CA THR A 183 -2.59 10.75 -11.45
C THR A 183 -2.56 11.92 -10.50
N GLY A 184 -1.46 12.66 -10.47
CA GLY A 184 -1.32 13.73 -9.50
C GLY A 184 -0.12 14.60 -9.74
N VAL A 185 0.23 15.33 -8.73
CA VAL A 185 1.39 16.22 -8.70
C VAL A 185 2.43 15.70 -7.72
N PHE A 186 3.68 15.99 -8.03
CA PHE A 186 4.77 15.75 -7.09
C PHE A 186 5.63 17.01 -6.94
N ALA A 187 6.26 17.13 -5.78
CA ALA A 187 7.30 18.11 -5.52
C ALA A 187 8.47 17.38 -4.86
N GLY A 188 9.66 17.59 -5.37
CA GLY A 188 10.89 16.98 -4.90
C GLY A 188 11.93 18.03 -4.55
N PHE A 189 12.76 17.70 -3.59
CA PHE A 189 13.96 18.42 -3.21
C PHE A 189 15.09 17.42 -3.06
N SER A 190 16.24 17.69 -3.67
CA SER A 190 17.43 16.86 -3.50
C SER A 190 18.64 17.69 -3.12
N GLU A 191 19.43 17.15 -2.21
CA GLU A 191 20.72 17.67 -1.79
C GLU A 191 21.80 16.63 -2.09
N THR A 192 22.87 17.06 -2.74
CA THR A 192 23.99 16.19 -3.09
C THR A 192 25.24 16.72 -2.42
N ASP A 193 25.82 15.95 -1.52
CA ASP A 193 27.08 16.24 -0.85
C ASP A 193 28.19 15.32 -1.37
N ILE A 194 29.38 15.88 -1.61
CA ILE A 194 30.56 15.13 -2.02
C ILE A 194 31.45 14.89 -0.79
N GLU A 195 31.46 13.64 -0.29
CA GLU A 195 32.29 13.26 0.85
C GLU A 195 33.75 12.98 0.47
N ILE A 196 33.97 12.39 -0.70
CA ILE A 196 35.30 12.03 -1.22
C ILE A 196 35.40 12.48 -2.67
N GLY A 197 36.48 13.19 -3.02
CA GLY A 197 36.74 13.66 -4.39
C GLY A 197 37.22 15.10 -4.43
N ALA A 198 37.08 15.77 -5.57
CA ALA A 198 37.57 17.15 -5.74
C ALA A 198 36.72 18.13 -4.91
N PRO A 199 37.31 18.83 -3.96
CA PRO A 199 36.61 19.76 -3.05
C PRO A 199 36.00 21.00 -3.74
N GLU A 200 36.24 21.18 -5.03
CA GLU A 200 35.75 22.32 -5.80
C GLU A 200 34.26 22.21 -6.24
N ARG A 201 33.64 21.07 -6.03
CA ARG A 201 32.19 20.85 -6.24
C ARG A 201 31.53 20.49 -4.90
N SER A 202 31.44 21.47 -4.05
CA SER A 202 30.62 21.41 -2.85
C SER A 202 29.14 21.30 -3.21
N SER A 203 28.34 20.68 -2.34
CA SER A 203 26.90 20.49 -2.35
C SER A 203 26.11 21.15 -3.49
N SER A 204 25.22 20.41 -4.10
CA SER A 204 24.29 20.92 -5.10
C SER A 204 22.88 20.62 -4.66
N ASN A 205 22.03 21.64 -4.65
CA ASN A 205 20.61 21.48 -4.36
C ASN A 205 19.83 21.53 -5.68
N SER A 206 18.82 20.72 -5.80
CA SER A 206 17.91 20.68 -6.94
C SER A 206 16.49 20.55 -6.47
N ASP A 207 15.62 21.40 -6.98
CA ASP A 207 14.17 21.28 -6.84
C ASP A 207 13.61 20.62 -8.09
N ASP A 208 12.70 19.71 -7.91
CA ASP A 208 11.98 19.04 -8.99
C ASP A 208 10.49 19.03 -8.68
N GLY A 209 9.66 19.04 -9.72
CA GLY A 209 8.23 19.00 -9.54
C GLY A 209 7.51 18.88 -10.87
N GLY A 210 6.34 18.28 -10.82
CA GLY A 210 5.60 18.03 -12.04
C GLY A 210 4.35 17.20 -11.79
N TYR A 211 3.95 16.52 -12.84
CA TYR A 211 2.80 15.62 -12.82
C TYR A 211 3.28 14.17 -12.92
N PHE A 212 2.44 13.26 -12.45
CA PHE A 212 2.70 11.83 -12.63
C PHE A 212 1.42 11.05 -12.88
N ALA A 213 1.57 9.87 -13.48
CA ALA A 213 0.56 8.85 -13.58
C ALA A 213 1.16 7.52 -13.11
N ASP A 214 0.52 6.88 -12.13
CA ASP A 214 0.87 5.55 -11.63
C ASP A 214 -0.23 4.58 -12.03
N PHE A 215 0.17 3.45 -12.62
CA PHE A 215 -0.70 2.31 -12.88
C PHE A 215 -0.19 1.09 -12.13
N GLY A 216 -1.07 0.44 -11.40
CA GLY A 216 -0.82 -0.82 -10.74
C GLY A 216 -1.83 -1.87 -11.18
N TYR A 217 -1.34 -3.07 -11.50
CA TYR A 217 -2.15 -4.26 -11.73
C TYR A 217 -1.56 -5.41 -10.93
N ASP A 218 -2.38 -6.11 -10.17
CA ASP A 218 -1.95 -7.22 -9.33
C ASP A 218 -3.04 -8.29 -9.28
N SER A 219 -2.84 -9.38 -9.99
CA SER A 219 -3.73 -10.54 -10.01
C SER A 219 -3.07 -11.79 -9.45
N LEU A 220 -2.00 -11.65 -8.66
CA LEU A 220 -1.31 -12.78 -8.06
C LEU A 220 -2.22 -13.52 -7.07
N ASP A 221 -2.25 -14.85 -7.17
CA ASP A 221 -3.02 -15.73 -6.27
C ASP A 221 -2.46 -15.72 -4.83
N ARG A 222 -1.16 -15.45 -4.66
CA ARG A 222 -0.47 -15.42 -3.36
C ARG A 222 0.59 -14.32 -3.32
N PRO A 223 0.73 -13.61 -2.16
CA PRO A 223 1.68 -12.50 -2.06
C PRO A 223 3.16 -12.93 -2.07
N TYR A 224 3.50 -14.11 -1.51
CA TYR A 224 4.89 -14.52 -1.28
C TYR A 224 5.39 -15.59 -2.26
N PHE A 225 4.56 -16.55 -2.62
CA PHE A 225 4.92 -17.63 -3.55
C PHE A 225 3.81 -17.78 -4.59
N PRO A 226 3.70 -16.84 -5.56
CA PRO A 226 2.63 -16.87 -6.53
C PRO A 226 2.78 -18.08 -7.47
N GLY A 227 1.70 -18.82 -7.63
CA GLY A 227 1.58 -19.89 -8.62
C GLY A 227 1.02 -19.38 -9.94
N HIS A 228 0.16 -18.36 -9.88
CA HIS A 228 -0.54 -17.79 -11.03
C HIS A 228 -0.75 -16.28 -10.87
N GLY A 229 -0.97 -15.61 -12.00
CA GLY A 229 -1.27 -14.19 -12.05
C GLY A 229 -0.10 -13.33 -12.55
N LEU A 230 -0.35 -12.04 -12.61
CA LEU A 230 0.59 -11.04 -13.11
C LEU A 230 0.58 -9.83 -12.17
N ARG A 231 1.77 -9.28 -11.92
CA ARG A 231 1.91 -7.98 -11.25
C ARG A 231 2.65 -7.02 -12.16
N VAL A 232 2.03 -5.87 -12.44
CA VAL A 232 2.62 -4.76 -13.19
C VAL A 232 2.52 -3.50 -12.35
N ARG A 233 3.60 -2.74 -12.30
CA ARG A 233 3.61 -1.39 -11.73
C ARG A 233 4.37 -0.48 -12.68
N SER A 234 3.78 0.64 -13.01
CA SER A 234 4.37 1.63 -13.90
C SER A 234 4.12 3.02 -13.34
N ARG A 235 5.15 3.86 -13.38
CA ARG A 235 5.06 5.29 -13.11
C ARG A 235 5.63 6.06 -14.29
N TYR A 236 4.90 7.05 -14.71
CA TYR A 236 5.35 8.04 -15.69
C TYR A 236 5.24 9.43 -15.06
N SER A 237 6.30 10.22 -15.15
CA SER A 237 6.36 11.59 -14.61
C SER A 237 6.90 12.55 -15.67
N TRP A 238 6.40 13.78 -15.66
CA TRP A 238 6.78 14.87 -16.62
C TRP A 238 6.68 16.25 -15.98
#